data_f935a13579ce5b060b9a9b9b239c86c7
#
_entry.id   f935a13579ce5b060b9a9b9b239c86c7
#
_cell.length_a   1.000
_cell.length_b   1.000
_cell.length_c   1.000
_cell.angle_alpha   90.00
_cell.angle_beta   90.00
_cell.angle_gamma   90.00
#
_symmetry.space_group_name_H-M   'P 1'
#
loop_
_entity.id
_entity.type
_entity.pdbx_description
1 polymer ?
#
loop_
_entity_poly.entity_id
_entity_poly.type
_entity_poly.pdbx_seq_one_letter_code
_entity_poly.pdbx_strand_id
1 'polypeptide(L)'
;MQVLFLILGALVALILGLFVFSLYLPARLKIERSLVMIARPDVVFREVDTLRNWERWSPWHQLDPEMKIVYGEKESGAGAGYSWESKKRNVGRGSLLITESRPYEFIATTFNFMEQGSSRGYFRFEPAGERTRVTWGMEMTVGQNPARKFLGLMMDKWVGRDFERGLQQLAKVSS
;
A
#
# COMPACT_ATOMS: atom_id res chain seq x y z
N MET A 1 45.06 10.74 -18.18
CA MET A 1 43.95 11.39 -18.93
C MET A 1 43.11 10.38 -19.71
N GLN A 2 43.67 9.46 -20.50
CA GLN A 2 42.89 8.45 -21.27
C GLN A 2 41.97 7.60 -20.39
N VAL A 3 42.43 7.08 -19.25
CA VAL A 3 41.64 6.29 -18.32
C VAL A 3 40.43 7.08 -17.77
N LEU A 4 40.59 8.36 -17.47
CA LEU A 4 39.53 9.25 -17.03
C LEU A 4 38.45 9.41 -18.12
N PHE A 5 38.84 9.60 -19.37
CA PHE A 5 37.89 9.70 -20.48
C PHE A 5 37.14 8.38 -20.73
N LEU A 6 37.78 7.22 -20.56
CA LEU A 6 37.15 5.92 -20.66
C LEU A 6 36.11 5.70 -19.54
N ILE A 7 36.46 6.07 -18.30
CA ILE A 7 35.52 5.98 -17.16
C ILE A 7 34.31 6.91 -17.38
N LEU A 8 34.58 8.16 -17.82
CA LEU A 8 33.48 9.11 -18.08
C LEU A 8 32.59 8.64 -19.22
N GLY A 9 33.16 8.11 -20.30
CA GLY A 9 32.41 7.52 -21.42
C GLY A 9 31.57 6.34 -21.00
N ALA A 10 32.12 5.44 -20.19
CA ALA A 10 31.35 4.29 -19.62
C ALA A 10 30.19 4.76 -18.71
N LEU A 11 30.43 5.78 -17.89
CA LEU A 11 29.39 6.35 -17.02
C LEU A 11 28.24 6.97 -17.83
N VAL A 12 28.60 7.75 -18.86
CA VAL A 12 27.61 8.35 -19.77
C VAL A 12 26.80 7.26 -20.47
N ALA A 13 27.45 6.23 -21.01
CA ALA A 13 26.78 5.11 -21.66
C ALA A 13 25.84 4.36 -20.68
N LEU A 14 26.27 4.16 -19.44
CA LEU A 14 25.43 3.55 -18.39
C LEU A 14 24.19 4.41 -18.10
N ILE A 15 24.35 5.71 -17.91
CA ILE A 15 23.24 6.64 -17.65
C ILE A 15 22.23 6.63 -18.81
N LEU A 16 22.73 6.70 -20.05
CA LEU A 16 21.89 6.63 -21.24
C LEU A 16 21.15 5.28 -21.33
N GLY A 17 21.84 4.19 -21.06
CA GLY A 17 21.24 2.86 -21.02
C GLY A 17 20.13 2.76 -19.97
N LEU A 18 20.36 3.24 -18.75
CA LEU A 18 19.35 3.30 -17.69
C LEU A 18 18.18 4.21 -18.07
N PHE A 19 18.45 5.34 -18.71
CA PHE A 19 17.40 6.24 -19.18
C PHE A 19 16.52 5.55 -20.23
N VAL A 20 17.10 4.94 -21.26
CA VAL A 20 16.38 4.19 -22.28
C VAL A 20 15.59 3.04 -21.66
N PHE A 21 16.19 2.27 -20.75
CA PHE A 21 15.49 1.21 -20.02
C PHE A 21 14.29 1.74 -19.23
N SER A 22 14.41 2.93 -18.62
CA SER A 22 13.30 3.54 -17.89
C SER A 22 12.06 3.85 -18.75
N LEU A 23 12.22 4.03 -20.06
CA LEU A 23 11.10 4.27 -20.97
C LEU A 23 10.17 3.05 -21.08
N TYR A 24 10.72 1.85 -20.91
CA TYR A 24 9.96 0.59 -20.92
C TYR A 24 9.32 0.25 -19.57
N LEU A 25 9.72 0.93 -18.47
CA LEU A 25 9.12 0.71 -17.16
C LEU A 25 7.72 1.35 -17.07
N PRO A 26 6.77 0.68 -16.39
CA PRO A 26 5.40 1.18 -16.28
C PRO A 26 5.35 2.49 -15.48
N ALA A 27 4.51 3.43 -15.92
CA ALA A 27 4.24 4.69 -15.21
C ALA A 27 3.21 4.50 -14.07
N ARG A 28 2.54 3.34 -14.02
CA ARG A 28 1.61 2.95 -12.96
C ARG A 28 2.13 1.69 -12.30
N LEU A 29 2.12 1.70 -10.98
CA LEU A 29 2.51 0.56 -10.16
C LEU A 29 1.25 -0.01 -9.53
N LYS A 30 1.12 -1.33 -9.61
CA LYS A 30 0.08 -2.10 -8.94
C LYS A 30 0.77 -3.13 -8.05
N ILE A 31 0.44 -3.12 -6.77
CA ILE A 31 0.94 -4.07 -5.78
C ILE A 31 -0.26 -4.81 -5.21
N GLU A 32 -0.25 -6.13 -5.26
CA GLU A 32 -1.31 -6.98 -4.71
C GLU A 32 -0.72 -8.14 -3.92
N ARG A 33 -1.38 -8.47 -2.81
CA ARG A 33 -1.14 -9.72 -2.06
C ARG A 33 -2.48 -10.31 -1.66
N SER A 34 -2.55 -11.64 -1.62
CA SER A 34 -3.78 -12.36 -1.27
C SER A 34 -3.49 -13.44 -0.23
N LEU A 35 -4.45 -13.64 0.64
CA LEU A 35 -4.42 -14.72 1.64
C LEU A 35 -5.82 -15.33 1.78
N VAL A 36 -5.89 -16.66 1.92
CA VAL A 36 -7.13 -17.37 2.27
C VAL A 36 -7.19 -17.50 3.78
N MET A 37 -8.22 -16.91 4.39
CA MET A 37 -8.42 -16.84 5.84
C MET A 37 -9.51 -17.82 6.27
N ILE A 38 -9.33 -18.47 7.43
CA ILE A 38 -10.35 -19.34 8.04
C ILE A 38 -11.34 -18.44 8.80
N ALA A 39 -12.12 -17.68 8.05
CA ALA A 39 -13.11 -16.76 8.58
C ALA A 39 -14.17 -16.51 7.50
N ARG A 40 -15.41 -16.20 7.95
CA ARG A 40 -16.51 -15.83 7.06
C ARG A 40 -16.28 -14.43 6.49
N PRO A 41 -16.80 -14.14 5.27
CA PRO A 41 -16.62 -12.84 4.62
C PRO A 41 -17.09 -11.65 5.47
N ASP A 42 -18.21 -11.82 6.20
CA ASP A 42 -18.78 -10.77 7.04
C ASP A 42 -17.88 -10.40 8.23
N VAL A 43 -17.15 -11.36 8.78
CA VAL A 43 -16.22 -11.15 9.89
C VAL A 43 -14.99 -10.36 9.38
N VAL A 44 -14.34 -10.86 8.32
CA VAL A 44 -13.16 -10.23 7.77
C VAL A 44 -13.45 -8.84 7.20
N PHE A 45 -14.60 -8.71 6.53
CA PHE A 45 -15.05 -7.43 5.98
C PHE A 45 -15.17 -6.36 7.08
N ARG A 46 -15.80 -6.68 8.22
CA ARG A 46 -15.96 -5.77 9.36
C ARG A 46 -14.62 -5.29 9.92
N GLU A 47 -13.61 -6.16 9.95
CA GLU A 47 -12.26 -5.78 10.40
C GLU A 47 -11.61 -4.73 9.50
N VAL A 48 -11.94 -4.73 8.21
CA VAL A 48 -11.39 -3.76 7.25
C VAL A 48 -12.28 -2.53 7.11
N ASP A 49 -13.61 -2.69 7.14
CA ASP A 49 -14.57 -1.61 6.95
C ASP A 49 -14.62 -0.64 8.15
N THR A 50 -14.38 -1.16 9.37
CA THR A 50 -14.34 -0.37 10.60
C THR A 50 -12.90 0.08 10.86
N LEU A 51 -12.60 1.37 10.61
CA LEU A 51 -11.23 1.88 10.63
C LEU A 51 -10.53 1.78 11.99
N ARG A 52 -11.26 1.80 13.13
CA ARG A 52 -10.68 1.58 14.47
C ARG A 52 -10.10 0.17 14.62
N ASN A 53 -10.64 -0.82 13.89
CA ASN A 53 -10.12 -2.19 13.93
C ASN A 53 -8.72 -2.31 13.31
N TRP A 54 -8.31 -1.36 12.47
CA TRP A 54 -6.99 -1.36 11.83
C TRP A 54 -5.84 -1.30 12.84
N GLU A 55 -6.06 -0.76 14.03
CA GLU A 55 -5.07 -0.74 15.12
C GLU A 55 -4.59 -2.15 15.48
N ARG A 56 -5.44 -3.17 15.30
CA ARG A 56 -5.12 -4.55 15.68
C ARG A 56 -4.35 -5.33 14.62
N TRP A 57 -4.45 -4.93 13.34
CA TRP A 57 -3.90 -5.73 12.25
C TRP A 57 -3.04 -4.93 11.25
N SER A 58 -3.22 -3.64 11.14
CA SER A 58 -2.46 -2.84 10.17
C SER A 58 -0.97 -2.82 10.50
N PRO A 59 -0.09 -3.12 9.54
CA PRO A 59 1.35 -3.15 9.78
C PRO A 59 1.89 -1.78 10.21
N TRP A 60 1.31 -0.68 9.77
CA TRP A 60 1.76 0.66 10.13
C TRP A 60 1.45 1.02 11.58
N HIS A 61 0.30 0.59 12.12
CA HIS A 61 -0.04 0.75 13.54
C HIS A 61 0.91 -0.05 14.42
N GLN A 62 1.34 -1.24 13.96
CA GLN A 62 2.33 -2.05 14.68
C GLN A 62 3.73 -1.45 14.64
N LEU A 63 4.10 -0.75 13.54
CA LEU A 63 5.38 -0.06 13.45
C LEU A 63 5.48 1.12 14.41
N ASP A 64 4.39 1.83 14.65
CA ASP A 64 4.34 2.94 15.61
C ASP A 64 3.02 2.95 16.40
N PRO A 65 2.96 2.21 17.52
CA PRO A 65 1.78 2.20 18.39
C PRO A 65 1.48 3.57 19.04
N GLU A 66 2.46 4.49 19.07
CA GLU A 66 2.30 5.82 19.64
C GLU A 66 1.92 6.89 18.62
N MET A 67 1.70 6.50 17.33
CA MET A 67 1.31 7.47 16.34
C MET A 67 -0.04 8.11 16.70
N LYS A 68 -0.13 9.41 16.49
CA LYS A 68 -1.38 10.15 16.74
C LYS A 68 -2.35 9.86 15.61
N ILE A 69 -3.58 9.45 15.97
CA ILE A 69 -4.67 9.19 15.04
C ILE A 69 -5.84 10.09 15.39
N VAL A 70 -6.40 10.73 14.37
CA VAL A 70 -7.62 11.52 14.47
C VAL A 70 -8.65 10.92 13.53
N TYR A 71 -9.67 10.27 14.08
CA TYR A 71 -10.77 9.68 13.33
C TYR A 71 -11.79 10.75 12.91
N GLY A 72 -12.38 10.57 11.73
CA GLY A 72 -13.53 11.36 11.29
C GLY A 72 -14.82 10.99 12.05
N GLU A 73 -15.91 11.66 11.67
CA GLU A 73 -17.21 11.42 12.31
C GLU A 73 -17.79 10.03 12.01
N LYS A 74 -17.47 9.48 10.84
CA LYS A 74 -17.97 8.18 10.38
C LYS A 74 -16.98 7.08 10.75
N GLU A 75 -17.46 6.03 11.40
CA GLU A 75 -16.60 4.94 11.90
C GLU A 75 -16.31 3.86 10.84
N SER A 76 -17.25 3.62 9.90
CA SER A 76 -17.16 2.55 8.91
C SER A 76 -17.83 2.92 7.59
N GLY A 77 -17.53 2.17 6.54
CA GLY A 77 -18.12 2.31 5.21
C GLY A 77 -17.60 3.54 4.44
N ALA A 78 -18.17 3.77 3.27
CA ALA A 78 -17.78 4.89 2.41
C ALA A 78 -17.97 6.23 3.14
N GLY A 79 -16.93 7.07 3.13
CA GLY A 79 -16.84 8.33 3.86
C GLY A 79 -16.18 8.22 5.24
N ALA A 80 -15.93 7.02 5.76
CA ALA A 80 -15.11 6.84 6.97
C ALA A 80 -13.65 7.14 6.65
N GLY A 81 -12.96 7.83 7.56
CA GLY A 81 -11.58 8.20 7.36
C GLY A 81 -10.87 8.56 8.67
N TYR A 82 -9.55 8.60 8.61
CA TYR A 82 -8.70 9.11 9.67
C TYR A 82 -7.46 9.78 9.12
N SER A 83 -6.85 10.65 9.91
CA SER A 83 -5.50 11.17 9.68
C SER A 83 -4.55 10.61 10.73
N TRP A 84 -3.29 10.48 10.35
CA TRP A 84 -2.24 10.02 11.26
C TRP A 84 -1.02 10.94 11.21
N GLU A 85 -0.30 11.00 12.31
CA GLU A 85 1.00 11.64 12.45
C GLU A 85 1.91 10.78 13.30
N SER A 86 3.04 10.38 12.73
CA SER A 86 4.08 9.59 13.37
C SER A 86 5.41 10.34 13.38
N LYS A 87 6.19 10.17 14.43
CA LYS A 87 7.57 10.64 14.53
C LYS A 87 8.53 9.74 13.72
N LYS A 88 8.10 8.52 13.38
CA LYS A 88 8.90 7.57 12.59
C LYS A 88 8.78 7.89 11.12
N ARG A 89 9.90 8.15 10.45
CA ARG A 89 9.97 8.54 9.03
C ARG A 89 9.36 7.52 8.08
N ASN A 90 9.41 6.24 8.42
CA ASN A 90 8.84 5.14 7.63
C ASN A 90 7.31 4.99 7.76
N VAL A 91 6.70 5.67 8.74
CA VAL A 91 5.24 5.76 8.92
C VAL A 91 4.74 7.13 8.46
N GLY A 92 5.45 8.21 8.82
CA GLY A 92 5.19 9.57 8.36
C GLY A 92 3.83 10.11 8.82
N ARG A 93 3.22 10.93 7.97
CA ARG A 93 1.92 11.55 8.22
C ARG A 93 1.05 11.53 6.96
N GLY A 94 -0.25 11.44 7.16
CA GLY A 94 -1.18 11.39 6.03
C GLY A 94 -2.63 11.23 6.48
N SER A 95 -3.47 10.87 5.51
CA SER A 95 -4.87 10.53 5.75
C SER A 95 -5.31 9.35 4.91
N LEU A 96 -6.28 8.63 5.42
CA LEU A 96 -6.96 7.54 4.75
C LEU A 96 -8.46 7.86 4.72
N LEU A 97 -9.09 7.58 3.57
CA LEU A 97 -10.53 7.69 3.38
C LEU A 97 -11.04 6.43 2.67
N ILE A 98 -12.08 5.81 3.19
CA ILE A 98 -12.85 4.79 2.46
C ILE A 98 -13.72 5.51 1.42
N THR A 99 -13.45 5.28 0.14
CA THR A 99 -14.18 5.92 -0.96
C THR A 99 -15.33 5.07 -1.47
N GLU A 100 -15.26 3.75 -1.30
CA GLU A 100 -16.30 2.79 -1.67
C GLU A 100 -16.31 1.65 -0.66
N SER A 101 -17.50 1.17 -0.29
CA SER A 101 -17.68 -0.01 0.55
C SER A 101 -18.89 -0.78 0.04
N ARG A 102 -18.64 -1.97 -0.51
CA ARG A 102 -19.65 -2.94 -0.91
C ARG A 102 -19.61 -4.12 0.06
N PRO A 103 -20.65 -4.34 0.85
CA PRO A 103 -20.66 -5.35 1.91
C PRO A 103 -20.19 -6.71 1.41
N TYR A 104 -19.16 -7.24 2.09
CA TYR A 104 -18.57 -8.57 1.92
C TYR A 104 -17.89 -8.83 0.56
N GLU A 105 -17.78 -7.81 -0.30
CA GLU A 105 -17.21 -7.92 -1.63
C GLU A 105 -15.97 -7.05 -1.83
N PHE A 106 -16.10 -5.76 -1.49
CA PHE A 106 -15.07 -4.79 -1.91
C PHE A 106 -15.03 -3.54 -1.03
N ILE A 107 -13.82 -3.07 -0.75
CA ILE A 107 -13.57 -1.76 -0.12
C ILE A 107 -12.50 -1.05 -0.95
N ALA A 108 -12.78 0.20 -1.36
CA ALA A 108 -11.76 1.08 -1.94
C ALA A 108 -11.38 2.16 -0.94
N THR A 109 -10.09 2.49 -0.92
CA THR A 109 -9.52 3.53 -0.06
C THR A 109 -8.67 4.49 -0.86
N THR A 110 -8.52 5.71 -0.37
CA THR A 110 -7.53 6.66 -0.84
C THR A 110 -6.61 7.02 0.32
N PHE A 111 -5.31 6.89 0.07
CA PHE A 111 -4.26 7.34 0.96
C PHE A 111 -3.67 8.64 0.43
N ASN A 112 -3.58 9.65 1.26
CA ASN A 112 -2.88 10.90 0.96
C ASN A 112 -1.68 11.01 1.90
N PHE A 113 -0.49 10.87 1.35
CA PHE A 113 0.76 11.13 2.05
C PHE A 113 1.15 12.58 1.78
N MET A 114 1.21 13.42 2.81
CA MET A 114 1.40 14.87 2.65
C MET A 114 2.62 15.27 1.80
N GLU A 115 3.63 14.41 1.71
CA GLU A 115 4.89 14.70 0.99
C GLU A 115 5.07 13.86 -0.29
N GLN A 116 4.25 12.82 -0.50
CA GLN A 116 4.50 11.80 -1.54
C GLN A 116 3.35 11.65 -2.55
N GLY A 117 2.25 12.37 -2.35
CA GLY A 117 1.07 12.28 -3.22
C GLY A 117 0.02 11.29 -2.73
N SER A 118 -0.93 10.96 -3.61
CA SER A 118 -2.03 10.06 -3.30
C SER A 118 -1.86 8.70 -3.97
N SER A 119 -2.37 7.65 -3.31
CA SER A 119 -2.50 6.31 -3.85
C SER A 119 -3.90 5.76 -3.59
N ARG A 120 -4.36 4.85 -4.45
CA ARG A 120 -5.61 4.12 -4.26
C ARG A 120 -5.30 2.75 -3.70
N GLY A 121 -5.94 2.42 -2.57
CA GLY A 121 -5.93 1.09 -2.03
C GLY A 121 -7.25 0.38 -2.27
N TYR A 122 -7.28 -0.94 -2.18
CA TYR A 122 -8.51 -1.71 -2.20
C TYR A 122 -8.35 -3.06 -1.53
N PHE A 123 -9.48 -3.57 -1.08
CA PHE A 123 -9.64 -4.93 -0.60
C PHE A 123 -10.75 -5.61 -1.40
N ARG A 124 -10.50 -6.85 -1.83
CA ARG A 124 -11.51 -7.75 -2.40
C ARG A 124 -11.70 -8.94 -1.48
N PHE A 125 -12.95 -9.33 -1.29
CA PHE A 125 -13.35 -10.45 -0.47
C PHE A 125 -14.08 -11.44 -1.36
N GLU A 126 -13.51 -12.63 -1.52
CA GLU A 126 -14.04 -13.67 -2.40
C GLU A 126 -14.29 -14.93 -1.59
N PRO A 127 -15.49 -15.54 -1.67
CA PRO A 127 -15.75 -16.81 -1.01
C PRO A 127 -14.80 -17.92 -1.51
N ALA A 128 -14.28 -18.72 -0.59
CA ALA A 128 -13.43 -19.87 -0.86
C ALA A 128 -13.88 -21.08 -0.02
N GLY A 129 -15.08 -21.59 -0.30
CA GLY A 129 -15.80 -22.53 0.54
C GLY A 129 -16.22 -21.86 1.85
N GLU A 130 -15.90 -22.45 3.00
CA GLU A 130 -16.14 -21.87 4.33
C GLU A 130 -15.09 -20.81 4.74
N ARG A 131 -14.20 -20.44 3.81
CA ARG A 131 -13.12 -19.50 4.00
C ARG A 131 -13.32 -18.27 3.13
N THR A 132 -12.52 -17.24 3.37
CA THR A 132 -12.52 -16.02 2.57
C THR A 132 -11.13 -15.79 1.98
N ARG A 133 -11.05 -15.63 0.66
CA ARG A 133 -9.87 -15.06 0.01
C ARG A 133 -9.94 -13.55 0.12
N VAL A 134 -8.96 -12.95 0.77
CA VAL A 134 -8.79 -11.51 0.84
C VAL A 134 -7.62 -11.10 -0.04
N THR A 135 -7.86 -10.19 -0.97
CA THR A 135 -6.83 -9.54 -1.79
C THR A 135 -6.71 -8.09 -1.37
N TRP A 136 -5.55 -7.71 -0.88
CA TRP A 136 -5.19 -6.33 -0.60
C TRP A 136 -4.33 -5.78 -1.72
N GLY A 137 -4.78 -4.70 -2.33
CA GLY A 137 -4.10 -4.05 -3.44
C GLY A 137 -3.88 -2.56 -3.24
N MET A 138 -2.88 -2.04 -3.92
CA MET A 138 -2.63 -0.60 -4.03
C MET A 138 -2.20 -0.26 -5.45
N GLU A 139 -2.73 0.85 -5.95
CA GLU A 139 -2.36 1.44 -7.24
C GLU A 139 -1.82 2.85 -7.02
N MET A 140 -0.70 3.14 -7.63
CA MET A 140 -0.09 4.47 -7.61
C MET A 140 0.50 4.85 -8.96
N THR A 141 0.51 6.14 -9.24
CA THR A 141 1.17 6.68 -10.44
C THR A 141 2.55 7.18 -10.06
N VAL A 142 3.58 6.55 -10.59
CA VAL A 142 4.99 6.95 -10.40
C VAL A 142 5.43 8.01 -11.41
N GLY A 143 4.60 8.25 -12.45
CA GLY A 143 4.85 9.24 -13.49
C GLY A 143 5.96 8.83 -14.47
N GLN A 144 6.46 9.80 -15.23
CA GLN A 144 7.49 9.56 -16.26
C GLN A 144 8.93 9.73 -15.76
N ASN A 145 9.13 10.14 -14.50
CA ASN A 145 10.48 10.33 -13.95
C ASN A 145 11.23 9.00 -13.84
N PRO A 146 12.38 8.82 -14.49
CA PRO A 146 13.15 7.59 -14.47
C PRO A 146 13.48 7.09 -13.06
N ALA A 147 13.95 7.98 -12.18
CA ALA A 147 14.30 7.61 -10.81
C ALA A 147 13.09 7.06 -10.03
N ARG A 148 11.90 7.66 -10.20
CA ARG A 148 10.66 7.17 -9.58
C ARG A 148 10.22 5.82 -10.14
N LYS A 149 10.44 5.57 -11.45
CA LYS A 149 10.14 4.27 -12.06
C LYS A 149 11.04 3.16 -11.52
N PHE A 150 12.34 3.42 -11.33
CA PHE A 150 13.25 2.47 -10.68
C PHE A 150 12.89 2.24 -9.21
N LEU A 151 12.54 3.30 -8.46
CA LEU A 151 12.05 3.17 -7.10
C LEU A 151 10.79 2.31 -7.04
N GLY A 152 9.90 2.43 -8.03
CA GLY A 152 8.69 1.63 -8.17
C GLY A 152 8.95 0.12 -8.18
N LEU A 153 10.03 -0.34 -8.81
CA LEU A 153 10.41 -1.76 -8.81
C LEU A 153 10.74 -2.29 -7.40
N MET A 154 11.29 -1.43 -6.53
CA MET A 154 11.60 -1.80 -5.15
C MET A 154 10.35 -1.75 -4.25
N MET A 155 9.39 -0.90 -4.59
CA MET A 155 8.17 -0.73 -3.79
C MET A 155 7.32 -2.00 -3.72
N ASP A 156 7.24 -2.79 -4.80
CA ASP A 156 6.52 -4.08 -4.75
C ASP A 156 7.10 -5.00 -3.66
N LYS A 157 8.42 -5.03 -3.51
CA LYS A 157 9.08 -5.83 -2.49
C LYS A 157 8.86 -5.28 -1.07
N TRP A 158 8.86 -3.97 -0.88
CA TRP A 158 8.72 -3.35 0.44
C TRP A 158 7.25 -3.34 0.89
N VAL A 159 6.39 -2.71 0.10
CA VAL A 159 4.96 -2.60 0.40
C VAL A 159 4.28 -3.97 0.37
N GLY A 160 4.69 -4.84 -0.58
CA GLY A 160 4.17 -6.21 -0.66
C GLY A 160 4.43 -7.02 0.62
N ARG A 161 5.59 -6.88 1.26
CA ARG A 161 5.88 -7.50 2.57
C ARG A 161 5.00 -6.96 3.69
N ASP A 162 4.72 -5.65 3.67
CA ASP A 162 3.83 -5.05 4.66
C ASP A 162 2.39 -5.55 4.46
N PHE A 163 1.94 -5.70 3.21
CA PHE A 163 0.63 -6.30 2.90
C PHE A 163 0.55 -7.76 3.37
N GLU A 164 1.59 -8.55 3.15
CA GLU A 164 1.66 -9.95 3.62
C GLU A 164 1.55 -10.02 5.14
N ARG A 165 2.29 -9.19 5.88
CA ARG A 165 2.20 -9.10 7.35
C ARG A 165 0.82 -8.66 7.81
N GLY A 166 0.26 -7.63 7.18
CA GLY A 166 -1.08 -7.12 7.50
C GLY A 166 -2.16 -8.18 7.27
N LEU A 167 -2.14 -8.88 6.13
CA LEU A 167 -3.06 -9.98 5.86
C LEU A 167 -2.94 -11.13 6.86
N GLN A 168 -1.72 -11.47 7.29
CA GLN A 168 -1.49 -12.50 8.31
C GLN A 168 -2.08 -12.08 9.67
N GLN A 169 -1.94 -10.81 10.06
CA GLN A 169 -2.53 -10.30 11.30
C GLN A 169 -4.05 -10.18 11.18
N LEU A 170 -4.56 -9.73 10.03
CA LEU A 170 -5.99 -9.70 9.75
C LEU A 170 -6.61 -11.09 9.88
N ALA A 171 -5.95 -12.13 9.36
CA ALA A 171 -6.40 -13.51 9.53
C ALA A 171 -6.48 -13.94 10.99
N LYS A 172 -5.53 -13.52 11.84
CA LYS A 172 -5.53 -13.86 13.28
C LYS A 172 -6.64 -13.15 14.06
N VAL A 173 -6.95 -11.89 13.73
CA VAL A 173 -7.99 -11.13 14.46
C VAL A 173 -9.39 -11.47 13.95
N SER A 174 -9.49 -12.16 12.80
CA SER A 174 -10.75 -12.59 12.19
C SER A 174 -11.13 -14.05 12.53
N SER A 175 -10.22 -14.81 13.16
CA SER A 175 -10.43 -16.22 13.53
C SER A 175 -11.14 -16.38 14.88
#